data_0e18bf968ca7c73f253a70a00bbe284a
#
_entry.id   0e18bf968ca7c73f253a70a00bbe284a
#
_cell.length_a   1.000
_cell.length_b   1.000
_cell.length_c   1.000
_cell.angle_alpha   90.00
_cell.angle_beta   90.00
_cell.angle_gamma   90.00
#
_symmetry.space_group_name_H-M   'P 1'
#
loop_
_entity.id
_entity.type
_entity.pdbx_description
1 polymer ?
#
loop_
_entity_poly.entity_id
_entity_poly.type
_entity_poly.pdbx_seq_one_letter_code
_entity_poly.pdbx_strand_id
1 'polypeptide(L)'
;MRGRIFVAVALGASVGLMGCKVKSHTVDVSPNVTRKPTCENAVTVFEGRTDVPTSYYELAWIETEGNSVWTTDNQMLQKMKTQAAAVGANGLIANPVQANKTGVNVLGEAVGAHTATAKASGLAIWMPGQSERTRLACGTR
;
A
#
# COMPACT_ATOMS: atom_id res chain seq x y z
N MET A 1 0.16 -7.46 -62.92
CA MET A 1 0.73 -8.02 -61.65
C MET A 1 -0.07 -7.52 -60.47
N ARG A 2 -0.88 -8.36 -59.85
CA ARG A 2 -1.80 -7.99 -58.77
C ARG A 2 -1.14 -8.34 -57.42
N GLY A 3 -0.65 -7.36 -56.68
CA GLY A 3 -0.12 -7.55 -55.31
C GLY A 3 -1.28 -7.70 -54.31
N ARG A 4 -1.35 -8.85 -53.65
CA ARG A 4 -2.28 -9.14 -52.55
C ARG A 4 -1.64 -8.65 -51.24
N ILE A 5 -2.25 -7.62 -50.66
CA ILE A 5 -1.91 -7.14 -49.30
C ILE A 5 -2.65 -8.03 -48.32
N PHE A 6 -1.92 -8.84 -47.54
CA PHE A 6 -2.44 -9.55 -46.39
C PHE A 6 -2.41 -8.59 -45.17
N VAL A 7 -3.59 -8.18 -44.74
CA VAL A 7 -3.76 -7.46 -43.44
C VAL A 7 -3.86 -8.54 -42.37
N ALA A 8 -2.81 -8.71 -41.56
CA ALA A 8 -2.84 -9.56 -40.38
C ALA A 8 -3.47 -8.76 -39.21
N VAL A 9 -4.72 -9.09 -38.88
CA VAL A 9 -5.39 -8.57 -37.68
C VAL A 9 -4.88 -9.37 -36.47
N ALA A 10 -3.98 -8.77 -35.67
CA ALA A 10 -3.57 -9.31 -34.39
C ALA A 10 -4.66 -9.02 -33.34
N LEU A 11 -5.48 -10.03 -33.01
CA LEU A 11 -6.36 -9.98 -31.85
C LEU A 11 -5.50 -10.06 -30.58
N GLY A 12 -5.20 -8.92 -29.99
CA GLY A 12 -4.60 -8.84 -28.65
C GLY A 12 -5.65 -9.20 -27.59
N ALA A 13 -5.60 -10.44 -27.08
CA ALA A 13 -6.36 -10.82 -25.90
C ALA A 13 -5.76 -10.12 -24.66
N SER A 14 -6.34 -9.00 -24.24
CA SER A 14 -6.03 -8.38 -22.95
C SER A 14 -6.65 -9.21 -21.83
N VAL A 15 -5.86 -10.12 -21.26
CA VAL A 15 -6.22 -10.80 -20.00
C VAL A 15 -6.18 -9.74 -18.90
N GLY A 16 -7.35 -9.21 -18.56
CA GLY A 16 -7.53 -8.34 -17.40
C GLY A 16 -7.27 -9.14 -16.13
N LEU A 17 -6.11 -8.94 -15.52
CA LEU A 17 -5.82 -9.38 -14.15
C LEU A 17 -6.79 -8.67 -13.22
N MET A 18 -7.90 -9.33 -12.85
CA MET A 18 -8.77 -8.93 -11.75
C MET A 18 -8.02 -9.17 -10.43
N GLY A 19 -7.02 -8.35 -10.14
CA GLY A 19 -6.36 -8.34 -8.84
C GLY A 19 -7.31 -7.79 -7.79
N CYS A 20 -7.36 -8.43 -6.62
CA CYS A 20 -8.06 -7.91 -5.45
C CYS A 20 -7.58 -6.48 -5.16
N LYS A 21 -8.45 -5.50 -5.39
CA LYS A 21 -8.09 -4.09 -5.36
C LYS A 21 -8.13 -3.56 -3.94
N VAL A 22 -6.96 -3.48 -3.30
CA VAL A 22 -6.81 -2.75 -2.05
C VAL A 22 -6.83 -1.25 -2.36
N LYS A 23 -7.78 -0.53 -1.79
CA LYS A 23 -7.85 0.93 -1.85
C LYS A 23 -6.93 1.52 -0.78
N SER A 24 -6.31 2.64 -1.06
CA SER A 24 -5.51 3.38 -0.09
C SER A 24 -5.84 4.87 -0.15
N HIS A 25 -5.82 5.51 1.01
CA HIS A 25 -5.94 6.95 1.17
C HIS A 25 -4.75 7.45 1.99
N THR A 26 -4.14 8.53 1.56
CA THR A 26 -2.97 9.12 2.23
C THR A 26 -3.26 10.59 2.53
N VAL A 27 -3.07 10.99 3.78
CA VAL A 27 -3.23 12.37 4.24
C VAL A 27 -1.89 12.88 4.75
N ASP A 28 -1.34 13.91 4.13
CA ASP A 28 -0.10 14.52 4.56
C ASP A 28 -0.27 15.20 5.92
N VAL A 29 0.58 14.84 6.88
CA VAL A 29 0.65 15.45 8.20
C VAL A 29 1.57 16.67 8.17
N SER A 30 2.57 16.65 7.29
CA SER A 30 3.56 17.72 7.12
C SER A 30 3.59 18.21 5.67
N PRO A 31 2.55 18.92 5.19
CA PRO A 31 2.39 19.27 3.78
C PRO A 31 3.49 20.19 3.23
N ASN A 32 4.23 20.87 4.12
CA ASN A 32 5.35 21.74 3.73
C ASN A 32 6.69 21.02 3.56
N VAL A 33 6.73 19.70 3.83
CA VAL A 33 7.94 18.87 3.72
C VAL A 33 7.80 17.93 2.54
N THR A 34 8.22 18.39 1.37
CA THR A 34 8.30 17.51 0.19
C THR A 34 9.58 16.69 0.25
N ARG A 35 9.46 15.38 0.24
CA ARG A 35 10.57 14.45 0.21
C ARG A 35 10.57 13.64 -1.09
N LYS A 36 11.78 13.26 -1.54
CA LYS A 36 11.91 12.30 -2.64
C LYS A 36 11.39 10.93 -2.17
N PRO A 37 10.64 10.21 -3.01
CA PRO A 37 10.22 8.84 -2.70
C PRO A 37 11.42 7.95 -2.31
N THR A 38 11.18 7.04 -1.39
CA THR A 38 12.09 5.95 -1.04
C THR A 38 11.65 4.66 -1.77
N CYS A 39 12.17 3.51 -1.36
CA CYS A 39 11.74 2.21 -1.85
C CYS A 39 11.07 1.41 -0.72
N GLU A 40 10.20 0.48 -1.06
CA GLU A 40 9.47 -0.35 -0.09
C GLU A 40 10.40 -1.12 0.85
N ASN A 41 11.55 -1.59 0.33
CA ASN A 41 12.54 -2.32 1.11
C ASN A 41 13.21 -1.47 2.19
N ALA A 42 13.21 -0.15 2.06
CA ALA A 42 13.71 0.77 3.06
C ALA A 42 12.73 1.04 4.21
N VAL A 43 11.43 0.74 4.00
CA VAL A 43 10.39 1.01 4.99
C VAL A 43 10.36 -0.10 6.03
N THR A 44 10.79 0.23 7.26
CA THR A 44 10.68 -0.65 8.42
C THR A 44 9.30 -0.48 9.06
N VAL A 45 8.66 -1.58 9.42
CA VAL A 45 7.36 -1.56 10.11
C VAL A 45 7.57 -1.66 11.61
N PHE A 46 6.86 -0.82 12.37
CA PHE A 46 6.82 -0.78 13.83
C PHE A 46 5.38 -0.97 14.29
N GLU A 47 5.19 -1.67 15.40
CA GLU A 47 3.86 -1.90 16.00
C GLU A 47 3.38 -0.71 16.84
N GLY A 48 4.32 0.13 17.30
CA GLY A 48 4.01 1.29 18.11
C GLY A 48 5.06 2.40 18.01
N ARG A 49 4.71 3.59 18.51
CA ARG A 49 5.63 4.74 18.57
C ARG A 49 6.85 4.49 19.45
N THR A 50 6.69 3.67 20.49
CA THR A 50 7.75 3.30 21.44
C THR A 50 8.79 2.37 20.85
N ASP A 51 8.44 1.66 19.77
CA ASP A 51 9.33 0.70 19.12
C ASP A 51 10.28 1.37 18.10
N VAL A 52 10.06 2.66 17.82
CA VAL A 52 10.91 3.42 16.92
C VAL A 52 12.22 3.78 17.63
N PRO A 53 13.38 3.31 17.13
CA PRO A 53 14.64 3.37 17.88
C PRO A 53 15.31 4.75 17.89
N THR A 54 14.83 5.69 17.09
CA THR A 54 15.43 7.02 16.93
C THR A 54 14.36 8.10 16.83
N SER A 55 14.78 9.36 16.92
CA SER A 55 13.89 10.48 16.59
C SER A 55 13.40 10.41 15.15
N TYR A 56 12.17 10.83 14.91
CA TYR A 56 11.53 10.78 13.60
C TYR A 56 10.64 11.99 13.35
N TYR A 57 10.34 12.23 12.08
CA TYR A 57 9.34 13.18 11.62
C TYR A 57 8.12 12.43 11.09
N GLU A 58 6.93 12.89 11.43
CA GLU A 58 5.67 12.37 10.89
C GLU A 58 5.45 12.98 9.50
N LEU A 59 5.21 12.14 8.49
CA LEU A 59 5.03 12.58 7.11
C LEU A 59 3.58 12.52 6.67
N ALA A 60 2.95 11.37 6.80
CA ALA A 60 1.60 11.15 6.31
C ALA A 60 0.87 10.06 7.10
N TRP A 61 -0.43 10.21 7.22
CA TRP A 61 -1.32 9.17 7.70
C TRP A 61 -1.84 8.37 6.51
N ILE A 62 -1.73 7.05 6.58
CA ILE A 62 -2.10 6.12 5.50
C ILE A 62 -3.22 5.22 6.01
N GLU A 63 -4.30 5.16 5.24
CA GLU A 63 -5.39 4.21 5.45
C GLU A 63 -5.50 3.29 4.24
N THR A 64 -5.72 2.01 4.50
CA THR A 64 -5.99 1.00 3.46
C THR A 64 -7.28 0.28 3.77
N GLU A 65 -8.03 -0.04 2.73
CA GLU A 65 -9.27 -0.79 2.81
C GLU A 65 -9.28 -1.89 1.75
N GLY A 66 -9.63 -3.09 2.15
CA GLY A 66 -9.75 -4.24 1.27
C GLY A 66 -10.95 -5.10 1.65
N ASN A 67 -11.31 -6.05 0.79
CA ASN A 67 -12.33 -7.04 1.12
C ASN A 67 -11.74 -8.04 2.11
N SER A 68 -12.34 -8.19 3.29
CA SER A 68 -11.83 -9.04 4.38
C SER A 68 -11.83 -10.55 4.06
N VAL A 69 -12.51 -10.96 2.99
CA VAL A 69 -12.55 -12.35 2.53
C VAL A 69 -11.38 -12.68 1.60
N TRP A 70 -10.99 -11.73 0.74
CA TRP A 70 -10.02 -11.93 -0.32
C TRP A 70 -8.69 -11.18 -0.10
N THR A 71 -8.68 -10.23 0.82
CA THR A 71 -7.50 -9.40 1.09
C THR A 71 -6.83 -9.88 2.37
N THR A 72 -5.56 -10.26 2.28
CA THR A 72 -4.76 -10.66 3.45
C THR A 72 -4.15 -9.44 4.14
N ASP A 73 -3.84 -9.57 5.44
CA ASP A 73 -3.13 -8.55 6.22
C ASP A 73 -1.80 -8.17 5.55
N ASN A 74 -1.10 -9.15 4.99
CA ASN A 74 0.15 -8.91 4.26
C ASN A 74 -0.04 -8.04 3.01
N GLN A 75 -1.13 -8.22 2.27
CA GLN A 75 -1.42 -7.38 1.09
C GLN A 75 -1.73 -5.94 1.50
N MET A 76 -2.45 -5.75 2.60
CA MET A 76 -2.74 -4.41 3.13
C MET A 76 -1.46 -3.75 3.64
N LEU A 77 -0.63 -4.47 4.38
CA LEU A 77 0.66 -3.98 4.87
C LEU A 77 1.60 -3.61 3.72
N GLN A 78 1.71 -4.44 2.68
CA GLN A 78 2.50 -4.12 1.49
C GLN A 78 2.00 -2.86 0.80
N LYS A 79 0.68 -2.70 0.67
CA LYS A 79 0.10 -1.48 0.11
C LYS A 79 0.44 -0.24 0.94
N MET A 80 0.40 -0.35 2.27
CA MET A 80 0.80 0.74 3.17
C MET A 80 2.29 1.07 3.02
N LYS A 81 3.17 0.07 2.91
CA LYS A 81 4.61 0.28 2.65
C LYS A 81 4.86 0.99 1.32
N THR A 82 4.15 0.61 0.26
CA THR A 82 4.21 1.29 -1.04
C THR A 82 3.86 2.77 -0.90
N GLN A 83 2.77 3.09 -0.18
CA GLN A 83 2.35 4.47 0.03
C GLN A 83 3.33 5.25 0.92
N ALA A 84 3.84 4.62 1.98
CA ALA A 84 4.87 5.22 2.84
C ALA A 84 6.15 5.55 2.05
N ALA A 85 6.60 4.63 1.20
CA ALA A 85 7.74 4.87 0.32
C ALA A 85 7.49 6.03 -0.66
N ALA A 86 6.28 6.14 -1.22
CA ALA A 86 5.91 7.21 -2.15
C ALA A 86 5.99 8.60 -1.52
N VAL A 87 5.67 8.75 -0.23
CA VAL A 87 5.82 10.02 0.52
C VAL A 87 7.22 10.23 1.09
N GLY A 88 8.17 9.37 0.77
CA GLY A 88 9.58 9.49 1.19
C GLY A 88 9.87 8.99 2.60
N ALA A 89 9.01 8.14 3.16
CA ALA A 89 9.22 7.52 4.47
C ALA A 89 10.27 6.40 4.42
N ASN A 90 10.91 6.13 5.56
CA ASN A 90 11.74 4.95 5.81
C ASN A 90 11.25 4.14 7.03
N GLY A 91 10.11 4.53 7.59
CA GLY A 91 9.42 3.81 8.63
C GLY A 91 7.90 3.93 8.49
N LEU A 92 7.19 2.95 9.02
CA LEU A 92 5.74 2.89 9.07
C LEU A 92 5.34 2.37 10.46
N ILE A 93 4.65 3.18 11.24
CA ILE A 93 4.03 2.73 12.49
C ILE A 93 2.64 2.24 12.12
N ALA A 94 2.47 0.92 12.08
CA ALA A 94 1.24 0.29 11.60
C ALA A 94 0.32 -0.07 12.77
N ASN A 95 -0.96 0.31 12.68
CA ASN A 95 -1.99 -0.21 13.56
C ASN A 95 -2.45 -1.59 13.06
N PRO A 96 -2.87 -2.48 13.98
CA PRO A 96 -3.40 -3.79 13.61
C PRO A 96 -4.57 -3.68 12.62
N VAL A 97 -4.65 -4.64 11.70
CA VAL A 97 -5.77 -4.75 10.77
C VAL A 97 -7.06 -5.02 11.54
N GLN A 98 -8.08 -4.23 11.29
CA GLN A 98 -9.41 -4.41 11.88
C GLN A 98 -10.37 -4.89 10.80
N ALA A 99 -10.95 -6.07 11.01
CA ALA A 99 -12.02 -6.60 10.20
C ALA A 99 -13.37 -6.16 10.78
N ASN A 100 -14.07 -5.27 10.08
CA ASN A 100 -15.41 -4.83 10.48
C ASN A 100 -16.47 -5.75 9.87
N LYS A 101 -17.08 -6.57 10.72
CA LYS A 101 -18.27 -7.37 10.40
C LYS A 101 -19.48 -6.70 11.05
N THR A 102 -20.13 -5.80 10.34
CA THR A 102 -21.44 -5.27 10.77
C THR A 102 -22.53 -6.31 10.49
N GLY A 103 -23.68 -6.21 11.16
CA GLY A 103 -24.80 -7.14 10.93
C GLY A 103 -25.23 -7.22 9.45
N VAL A 104 -25.14 -6.12 8.71
CA VAL A 104 -25.43 -6.08 7.27
C VAL A 104 -24.39 -6.85 6.45
N ASN A 105 -23.13 -6.75 6.82
CA ASN A 105 -22.06 -7.49 6.15
C ASN A 105 -22.20 -9.01 6.36
N VAL A 106 -22.59 -9.42 7.58
CA VAL A 106 -22.83 -10.84 7.89
C VAL A 106 -24.00 -11.39 7.07
N LEU A 107 -25.09 -10.62 6.92
CA LEU A 107 -26.21 -11.01 6.06
C LEU A 107 -25.80 -11.07 4.58
N GLY A 108 -24.98 -10.13 4.12
CA GLY A 108 -24.44 -10.13 2.76
C GLY A 108 -23.60 -11.35 2.46
N GLU A 109 -22.74 -11.77 3.41
CA GLU A 109 -21.95 -13.00 3.30
C GLU A 109 -22.83 -14.26 3.24
N ALA A 110 -23.90 -14.31 4.04
CA ALA A 110 -24.84 -15.44 4.06
C ALA A 110 -25.58 -15.64 2.72
N VAL A 111 -25.79 -14.56 1.96
CA VAL A 111 -26.41 -14.61 0.62
C VAL A 111 -25.40 -14.56 -0.53
N GLY A 112 -24.11 -14.75 -0.23
CA GLY A 112 -23.04 -14.75 -1.23
C GLY A 112 -22.55 -13.37 -1.70
N ALA A 113 -23.03 -12.28 -1.07
CA ALA A 113 -22.53 -10.94 -1.31
C ALA A 113 -21.35 -10.65 -0.35
N HIS A 114 -20.14 -10.60 -0.86
CA HIS A 114 -18.91 -10.32 -0.08
C HIS A 114 -18.84 -8.83 0.28
N THR A 115 -19.48 -8.42 1.35
CA THR A 115 -19.57 -7.02 1.80
C THR A 115 -18.67 -6.70 3.00
N ALA A 116 -18.02 -7.71 3.60
CA ALA A 116 -17.11 -7.51 4.71
C ALA A 116 -15.84 -6.76 4.24
N THR A 117 -15.46 -5.72 4.98
CA THR A 117 -14.26 -4.92 4.72
C THR A 117 -13.24 -5.08 5.82
N ALA A 118 -11.96 -5.11 5.46
CA ALA A 118 -10.83 -5.00 6.37
C ALA A 118 -10.20 -3.62 6.21
N LYS A 119 -9.87 -2.98 7.33
CA LYS A 119 -9.20 -1.68 7.35
C LYS A 119 -7.91 -1.75 8.14
N ALA A 120 -6.89 -1.12 7.64
CA ALA A 120 -5.64 -0.90 8.34
C ALA A 120 -5.22 0.56 8.21
N SER A 121 -4.57 1.08 9.23
CA SER A 121 -4.03 2.43 9.22
C SER A 121 -2.61 2.44 9.76
N GLY A 122 -1.84 3.46 9.38
CA GLY A 122 -0.49 3.62 9.86
C GLY A 122 0.04 5.02 9.61
N LEU A 123 1.08 5.38 10.35
CA LEU A 123 1.77 6.65 10.25
C LEU A 123 3.10 6.45 9.53
N ALA A 124 3.24 7.05 8.37
CA ALA A 124 4.50 7.11 7.62
C ALA A 124 5.45 8.10 8.30
N ILE A 125 6.67 7.65 8.59
CA ILE A 125 7.66 8.44 9.32
C ILE A 125 9.00 8.48 8.58
N TRP A 126 9.75 9.55 8.80
CA TRP A 126 11.13 9.68 8.38
C TRP A 126 12.07 9.70 9.58
N MET A 127 12.99 8.75 9.62
CA MET A 127 14.05 8.65 10.62
C MET A 127 15.37 9.12 10.00
N PRO A 128 15.87 10.34 10.31
CA PRO A 128 17.13 10.84 9.76
C PRO A 128 18.33 9.95 10.09
N GLY A 129 18.34 9.38 11.30
CA GLY A 129 19.41 8.46 11.77
C GLY A 129 19.48 7.16 10.98
N GLN A 130 18.47 6.84 10.14
CA GLN A 130 18.44 5.66 9.28
C GLN A 130 18.62 5.98 7.79
N SER A 131 19.05 7.19 7.46
CA SER A 131 19.18 7.64 6.06
C SER A 131 20.16 6.80 5.24
N GLU A 132 21.30 6.40 5.82
CA GLU A 132 22.28 5.55 5.14
C GLU A 132 21.73 4.14 4.88
N ARG A 133 21.06 3.53 5.84
CA ARG A 133 20.37 2.26 5.66
C ARG A 133 19.33 2.35 4.53
N THR A 134 18.57 3.45 4.51
CA THR A 134 17.59 3.73 3.46
C THR A 134 18.24 3.79 2.09
N ARG A 135 19.35 4.51 1.96
CA ARG A 135 20.12 4.64 0.73
C ARG A 135 20.61 3.28 0.23
N LEU A 136 21.16 2.46 1.11
CA LEU A 136 21.67 1.12 0.78
C LEU A 136 20.53 0.18 0.36
N ALA A 137 19.39 0.21 1.06
CA ALA A 137 18.22 -0.63 0.76
C ALA A 137 17.60 -0.30 -0.60
N CYS A 138 17.68 0.97 -1.04
CA CYS A 138 17.15 1.40 -2.33
C CYS A 138 18.15 1.28 -3.49
N GLY A 139 19.38 0.80 -3.26
CA GLY A 139 20.38 0.59 -4.30
C GLY A 139 20.90 1.88 -4.96
N THR A 140 20.67 3.05 -4.38
CA THR A 140 21.22 4.32 -4.86
C THR A 140 22.67 4.42 -4.38
N ARG A 141 23.60 4.26 -5.31
CA ARG A 141 25.04 4.53 -5.13
C ARG A 141 25.32 6.02 -5.21
#